data_d8e4823832ebaf9c6f2bd985a7195adc
#
_entry.id   d8e4823832ebaf9c6f2bd985a7195adc
#
_cell.length_a   1.000
_cell.length_b   1.000
_cell.length_c   1.000
_cell.angle_alpha   90.00
_cell.angle_beta   90.00
_cell.angle_gamma   90.00
#
_symmetry.space_group_name_H-M   'P 1'
#
loop_
_entity.id
_entity.type
_entity.pdbx_description
1 polymer ?
#
loop_
_entity_poly.entity_id
_entity_poly.type
_entity_poly.pdbx_seq_one_letter_code
_entity_poly.pdbx_strand_id
1 'polypeptide(L)'
;MTKQSGFRRNAQYLTFFSKKDHTNQSYSMGQLLGLILGPLLFVLILSFFHPVELPFKGVYVLGITVWIAIWWITEAIPIAATSFLPLILLPLGHVLSPEQVSSEYGNDIIFLFLGGFILAIAMERWNLHTRVALTIIRYIGASTSKILLGFMIATGFLSMFVSNTAAVMIMIPIGLAIIKEANELKDDDVKSDSISKFEKSLVLAIGYSGTIGGLGTLIGTPPLIILKGQFEQHFGQEISFAKWMIVGIPTVIILIALAWAYLRFIAFRHDLKYLPGGQTLIEDKLNRLGKMSYEEKVVQAIFILASLLWITREFILKNFSITSEAVSYTHLTLPTNREVKI
;
A
#
# COMPACT_ATOMS: atom_id res chain seq x y z
N MET A 1 39.46 -12.31 23.79
CA MET A 1 39.19 -11.01 23.13
C MET A 1 38.22 -11.20 22.00
N THR A 2 36.93 -11.46 22.20
CA THR A 2 35.93 -11.58 21.14
C THR A 2 34.52 -11.60 21.72
N LYS A 3 34.06 -10.49 22.34
CA LYS A 3 32.64 -10.36 22.78
C LYS A 3 32.09 -8.92 22.69
N GLN A 4 32.78 -8.01 21.97
CA GLN A 4 32.32 -6.60 21.84
C GLN A 4 31.73 -6.20 20.48
N SER A 5 31.70 -7.09 19.49
CA SER A 5 31.22 -6.73 18.14
C SER A 5 29.69 -6.83 17.95
N GLY A 6 29.00 -7.56 18.81
CA GLY A 6 27.54 -7.72 18.72
C GLY A 6 26.71 -6.53 19.25
N PHE A 7 27.22 -5.86 20.28
CA PHE A 7 26.46 -4.78 20.94
C PHE A 7 26.47 -3.46 20.16
N ARG A 8 27.49 -3.19 19.35
CA ARG A 8 27.56 -1.98 18.52
C ARG A 8 26.66 -2.03 17.28
N ARG A 9 26.31 -3.22 16.76
CA ARG A 9 25.35 -3.35 15.65
C ARG A 9 23.92 -3.02 16.08
N ASN A 10 23.52 -3.38 17.29
CA ASN A 10 22.18 -3.11 17.79
C ASN A 10 21.93 -1.62 18.11
N ALA A 11 22.97 -0.86 18.44
CA ALA A 11 22.84 0.57 18.70
C ALA A 11 22.56 1.40 17.44
N GLN A 12 22.97 0.92 16.27
CA GLN A 12 22.69 1.63 14.99
C GLN A 12 21.21 1.53 14.57
N TYR A 13 20.48 0.51 15.00
CA TYR A 13 19.05 0.35 14.67
C TYR A 13 18.14 1.18 15.57
N LEU A 14 18.57 1.54 16.77
CA LEU A 14 17.82 2.44 17.66
C LEU A 14 17.92 3.91 17.24
N THR A 15 18.92 4.28 16.43
CA THR A 15 19.06 5.65 15.89
C THR A 15 18.12 5.94 14.72
N PHE A 16 17.42 4.96 14.16
CA PHE A 16 16.43 5.20 13.11
C PHE A 16 15.15 5.85 13.66
N PHE A 17 14.83 5.64 14.95
CA PHE A 17 13.76 6.37 15.66
C PHE A 17 14.26 7.58 16.45
N SER A 18 15.58 7.80 16.52
CA SER A 18 16.19 8.90 17.22
C SER A 18 16.71 9.93 16.23
N LYS A 19 16.10 11.10 16.26
CA LYS A 19 16.60 12.34 15.68
C LYS A 19 16.60 12.47 14.15
N LYS A 20 15.43 12.60 13.55
CA LYS A 20 15.23 13.79 12.73
C LYS A 20 14.99 14.93 13.73
N ASP A 21 15.93 15.84 13.82
CA ASP A 21 15.74 17.08 14.58
C ASP A 21 14.55 17.82 13.95
N HIS A 22 13.39 17.66 14.56
CA HIS A 22 12.17 18.40 14.20
C HIS A 22 12.18 19.86 14.70
N THR A 23 13.31 20.32 15.20
CA THR A 23 13.39 21.62 15.89
C THR A 23 13.55 22.82 14.96
N ASN A 24 13.59 22.65 13.61
CA ASN A 24 13.71 23.78 12.69
C ASN A 24 12.94 23.61 11.36
N GLN A 25 11.86 22.86 11.31
CA GLN A 25 10.96 22.91 10.16
C GLN A 25 9.93 24.02 10.40
N SER A 26 10.25 25.23 9.93
CA SER A 26 9.23 26.27 9.78
C SER A 26 8.14 25.77 8.84
N TYR A 27 6.87 25.95 9.23
CA TYR A 27 5.73 25.66 8.37
C TYR A 27 5.91 26.36 7.02
N SER A 28 5.66 25.63 5.94
CA SER A 28 5.58 26.24 4.61
C SER A 28 4.37 27.18 4.56
N MET A 29 4.42 28.18 3.65
CA MET A 29 3.26 29.09 3.46
C MET A 29 1.97 28.31 3.14
N GLY A 30 2.05 27.21 2.38
CA GLY A 30 0.90 26.36 2.08
C GLY A 30 0.32 25.70 3.32
N GLN A 31 1.16 25.22 4.23
CA GLN A 31 0.73 24.60 5.50
C GLN A 31 0.07 25.62 6.43
N LEU A 32 0.66 26.83 6.56
CA LEU A 32 0.09 27.90 7.38
C LEU A 32 -1.27 28.36 6.84
N LEU A 33 -1.35 28.55 5.51
CA LEU A 33 -2.62 28.91 4.87
C LEU A 33 -3.66 27.81 5.08
N GLY A 34 -3.30 26.54 4.90
CA GLY A 34 -4.20 25.41 5.11
C GLY A 34 -4.70 25.32 6.55
N LEU A 35 -3.80 25.55 7.52
CA LEU A 35 -4.12 25.51 8.95
C LEU A 35 -5.24 26.48 9.30
N ILE A 36 -5.25 27.68 8.69
CA ILE A 36 -6.24 28.72 8.92
C ILE A 36 -7.47 28.53 8.03
N LEU A 37 -7.28 28.23 6.73
CA LEU A 37 -8.37 28.13 5.76
C LEU A 37 -9.33 26.97 6.06
N GLY A 38 -8.85 25.84 6.56
CA GLY A 38 -9.70 24.70 6.91
C GLY A 38 -10.80 25.08 7.90
N PRO A 39 -10.45 25.50 9.14
CA PRO A 39 -11.43 25.93 10.13
C PRO A 39 -12.26 27.15 9.67
N LEU A 40 -11.63 28.10 8.98
CA LEU A 40 -12.32 29.31 8.50
C LEU A 40 -13.45 28.94 7.50
N LEU A 41 -13.15 28.10 6.51
CA LEU A 41 -14.16 27.66 5.55
C LEU A 41 -15.24 26.81 6.17
N PHE A 42 -14.92 26.00 7.17
CA PHE A 42 -15.92 25.28 7.97
C PHE A 42 -16.92 26.27 8.59
N VAL A 43 -16.42 27.30 9.27
CA VAL A 43 -17.29 28.35 9.90
C VAL A 43 -18.09 29.11 8.84
N LEU A 44 -17.47 29.48 7.72
CA LEU A 44 -18.16 30.15 6.62
C LEU A 44 -19.28 29.32 6.00
N ILE A 45 -19.03 28.01 5.78
CA ILE A 45 -20.05 27.09 5.28
C ILE A 45 -21.22 27.02 6.26
N LEU A 46 -20.96 26.87 7.55
CA LEU A 46 -22.03 26.81 8.55
C LEU A 46 -22.82 28.12 8.68
N SER A 47 -22.18 29.28 8.41
CA SER A 47 -22.81 30.60 8.57
C SER A 47 -23.60 31.04 7.34
N PHE A 48 -23.16 30.68 6.15
CA PHE A 48 -23.70 31.25 4.90
C PHE A 48 -24.32 30.23 3.94
N PHE A 49 -23.99 28.94 4.07
CA PHE A 49 -24.46 27.92 3.16
C PHE A 49 -25.65 27.14 3.74
N HIS A 50 -26.87 27.55 3.37
CA HIS A 50 -28.12 26.94 3.85
C HIS A 50 -29.04 26.58 2.68
N PRO A 51 -28.69 25.56 1.88
CA PRO A 51 -29.56 25.11 0.79
C PRO A 51 -30.85 24.51 1.37
N VAL A 52 -31.99 24.77 0.70
CA VAL A 52 -33.32 24.37 1.19
C VAL A 52 -33.46 22.84 1.31
N GLU A 53 -32.80 22.10 0.47
CA GLU A 53 -32.91 20.62 0.41
C GLU A 53 -31.92 19.87 1.33
N LEU A 54 -30.95 20.56 1.92
CA LEU A 54 -29.92 19.93 2.75
C LEU A 54 -30.14 20.25 4.23
N PRO A 55 -30.42 19.25 5.08
CA PRO A 55 -30.59 19.48 6.52
C PRO A 55 -29.27 19.99 7.14
N PHE A 56 -29.37 20.73 8.25
CA PHE A 56 -28.20 21.29 8.96
C PHE A 56 -27.08 20.28 9.21
N LYS A 57 -27.44 19.03 9.58
CA LYS A 57 -26.46 17.95 9.74
C LYS A 57 -25.64 17.67 8.47
N GLY A 58 -26.27 17.76 7.30
CA GLY A 58 -25.60 17.61 6.01
C GLY A 58 -24.63 18.77 5.72
N VAL A 59 -25.04 20.02 6.01
CA VAL A 59 -24.18 21.20 5.90
C VAL A 59 -22.97 21.09 6.84
N TYR A 60 -23.21 20.61 8.07
CA TYR A 60 -22.15 20.39 9.05
C TYR A 60 -21.11 19.36 8.58
N VAL A 61 -21.57 18.22 8.05
CA VAL A 61 -20.69 17.19 7.46
C VAL A 61 -19.92 17.74 6.27
N LEU A 62 -20.56 18.51 5.39
CA LEU A 62 -19.89 19.15 4.25
C LEU A 62 -18.76 20.08 4.74
N GLY A 63 -19.02 20.88 5.76
CA GLY A 63 -18.01 21.76 6.35
C GLY A 63 -16.80 20.99 6.92
N ILE A 64 -17.04 19.89 7.66
CA ILE A 64 -15.97 19.01 8.15
C ILE A 64 -15.17 18.42 6.98
N THR A 65 -15.86 17.95 5.95
CA THR A 65 -15.22 17.34 4.76
C THR A 65 -14.28 18.34 4.07
N VAL A 66 -14.73 19.58 3.90
CA VAL A 66 -13.90 20.65 3.31
C VAL A 66 -12.69 20.96 4.21
N TRP A 67 -12.88 21.04 5.53
CA TRP A 67 -11.78 21.25 6.46
C TRP A 67 -10.72 20.16 6.37
N ILE A 68 -11.14 18.88 6.44
CA ILE A 68 -10.26 17.71 6.35
C ILE A 68 -9.53 17.68 4.99
N ALA A 69 -10.24 17.94 3.90
CA ALA A 69 -9.66 17.95 2.56
C ALA A 69 -8.56 19.01 2.42
N ILE A 70 -8.79 20.22 2.95
CA ILE A 70 -7.78 21.28 2.94
C ILE A 70 -6.55 20.87 3.74
N TRP A 71 -6.73 20.33 4.94
CA TRP A 71 -5.61 19.91 5.78
C TRP A 71 -4.85 18.71 5.20
N TRP A 72 -5.52 17.82 4.48
CA TRP A 72 -4.84 16.71 3.77
C TRP A 72 -4.04 17.21 2.57
N ILE A 73 -4.59 18.12 1.77
CA ILE A 73 -3.93 18.65 0.58
C ILE A 73 -2.72 19.52 0.95
N THR A 74 -2.84 20.30 2.01
CA THR A 74 -1.79 21.23 2.45
C THR A 74 -0.81 20.60 3.44
N GLU A 75 -1.12 19.40 3.96
CA GLU A 75 -0.38 18.77 5.07
C GLU A 75 -0.18 19.73 6.25
N ALA A 76 -1.22 20.52 6.57
CA ALA A 76 -1.20 21.51 7.64
C ALA A 76 -0.82 20.91 9.00
N ILE A 77 -1.28 19.70 9.27
CA ILE A 77 -0.85 18.82 10.35
C ILE A 77 -0.65 17.40 9.77
N PRO A 78 0.02 16.47 10.46
CA PRO A 78 0.17 15.11 9.97
C PRO A 78 -1.18 14.48 9.57
N ILE A 79 -1.20 13.83 8.40
CA ILE A 79 -2.43 13.22 7.82
C ILE A 79 -3.16 12.32 8.83
N ALA A 80 -2.40 11.54 9.62
CA ALA A 80 -2.97 10.69 10.67
C ALA A 80 -3.72 11.51 11.75
N ALA A 81 -3.17 12.66 12.15
CA ALA A 81 -3.82 13.53 13.14
C ALA A 81 -5.10 14.19 12.56
N THR A 82 -5.06 14.63 11.29
CA THR A 82 -6.24 15.13 10.59
C THR A 82 -7.37 14.11 10.55
N SER A 83 -7.02 12.82 10.39
CA SER A 83 -7.98 11.71 10.32
C SER A 83 -8.77 11.51 11.63
N PHE A 84 -8.33 12.06 12.76
CA PHE A 84 -9.07 12.00 14.03
C PHE A 84 -10.08 13.16 14.21
N LEU A 85 -10.11 14.15 13.31
CA LEU A 85 -11.07 15.25 13.39
C LEU A 85 -12.54 14.78 13.40
N PRO A 86 -12.98 13.80 12.59
CA PRO A 86 -14.35 13.32 12.62
C PRO A 86 -14.76 12.76 13.99
N LEU A 87 -13.82 12.11 14.71
CA LEU A 87 -14.08 11.54 16.05
C LEU A 87 -14.51 12.61 17.07
N ILE A 88 -14.05 13.84 16.89
CA ILE A 88 -14.38 14.97 17.75
C ILE A 88 -15.52 15.79 17.16
N LEU A 89 -15.43 16.16 15.90
CA LEU A 89 -16.35 17.11 15.29
C LEU A 89 -17.74 16.55 15.03
N LEU A 90 -17.88 15.26 14.64
CA LEU A 90 -19.20 14.67 14.38
C LEU A 90 -20.09 14.59 15.63
N PRO A 91 -19.56 14.14 16.80
CA PRO A 91 -20.33 14.22 18.05
C PRO A 91 -20.63 15.65 18.50
N LEU A 92 -19.67 16.58 18.38
CA LEU A 92 -19.88 17.99 18.74
C LEU A 92 -21.01 18.64 17.93
N GLY A 93 -21.15 18.27 16.66
CA GLY A 93 -22.24 18.75 15.80
C GLY A 93 -23.54 17.95 15.95
N HIS A 94 -23.66 17.03 16.90
CA HIS A 94 -24.80 16.13 17.06
C HIS A 94 -25.21 15.40 15.77
N VAL A 95 -24.25 15.15 14.90
CA VAL A 95 -24.45 14.41 13.64
C VAL A 95 -24.56 12.93 13.92
N LEU A 96 -23.59 12.39 14.66
CA LEU A 96 -23.49 11.00 15.12
C LEU A 96 -23.17 10.97 16.61
N SER A 97 -23.54 9.89 17.30
CA SER A 97 -23.13 9.71 18.70
C SER A 97 -21.66 9.35 18.81
N PRO A 98 -21.00 9.60 19.96
CA PRO A 98 -19.61 9.19 20.18
C PRO A 98 -19.39 7.68 19.94
N GLU A 99 -20.34 6.84 20.32
CA GLU A 99 -20.32 5.38 20.13
C GLU A 99 -20.37 5.01 18.66
N GLN A 100 -21.22 5.68 17.86
CA GLN A 100 -21.32 5.44 16.42
C GLN A 100 -20.01 5.83 15.72
N VAL A 101 -19.41 6.96 16.08
CA VAL A 101 -18.16 7.37 15.45
C VAL A 101 -17.00 6.47 15.88
N SER A 102 -16.89 6.14 17.16
CA SER A 102 -15.78 5.30 17.65
C SER A 102 -15.86 3.87 17.14
N SER A 103 -17.08 3.32 16.92
CA SER A 103 -17.24 1.99 16.32
C SER A 103 -16.69 1.90 14.89
N GLU A 104 -16.74 2.99 14.10
CA GLU A 104 -16.14 3.02 12.77
C GLU A 104 -14.61 2.97 12.82
N TYR A 105 -13.98 3.56 13.85
CA TYR A 105 -12.53 3.46 14.06
C TYR A 105 -12.09 2.11 14.65
N GLY A 106 -13.01 1.36 15.25
CA GLY A 106 -12.81 0.01 15.75
C GLY A 106 -13.34 -1.09 14.84
N ASN A 107 -13.60 -0.80 13.57
CA ASN A 107 -14.15 -1.75 12.61
C ASN A 107 -13.13 -2.88 12.29
N ASP A 108 -13.61 -4.12 12.14
CA ASP A 108 -12.82 -5.31 11.81
C ASP A 108 -11.91 -5.12 10.59
N ILE A 109 -12.37 -4.32 9.65
CA ILE A 109 -11.65 -3.96 8.43
C ILE A 109 -10.33 -3.25 8.75
N ILE A 110 -10.31 -2.39 9.76
CA ILE A 110 -9.10 -1.66 10.18
C ILE A 110 -8.07 -2.64 10.77
N PHE A 111 -8.53 -3.64 11.53
CA PHE A 111 -7.64 -4.67 12.08
C PHE A 111 -7.08 -5.60 11.01
N LEU A 112 -7.86 -5.90 9.95
CA LEU A 112 -7.35 -6.63 8.79
C LEU A 112 -6.20 -5.85 8.10
N PHE A 113 -6.36 -4.55 7.92
CA PHE A 113 -5.30 -3.68 7.41
C PHE A 113 -4.08 -3.66 8.31
N LEU A 114 -4.30 -3.49 9.62
CA LEU A 114 -3.21 -3.45 10.59
C LEU A 114 -2.37 -4.73 10.51
N GLY A 115 -3.03 -5.89 10.45
CA GLY A 115 -2.36 -7.18 10.26
C GLY A 115 -1.57 -7.25 8.95
N GLY A 116 -2.17 -6.80 7.84
CA GLY A 116 -1.52 -6.72 6.54
C GLY A 116 -0.29 -5.80 6.55
N PHE A 117 -0.38 -4.63 7.17
CA PHE A 117 0.73 -3.69 7.28
C PHE A 117 1.86 -4.21 8.18
N ILE A 118 1.55 -4.89 9.28
CA ILE A 118 2.57 -5.53 10.13
C ILE A 118 3.36 -6.58 9.33
N LEU A 119 2.68 -7.40 8.54
CA LEU A 119 3.33 -8.38 7.66
C LEU A 119 4.18 -7.68 6.58
N ALA A 120 3.66 -6.63 5.97
CA ALA A 120 4.38 -5.83 4.98
C ALA A 120 5.67 -5.22 5.55
N ILE A 121 5.61 -4.62 6.73
CA ILE A 121 6.77 -4.05 7.44
C ILE A 121 7.78 -5.15 7.80
N ALA A 122 7.31 -6.33 8.22
CA ALA A 122 8.19 -7.46 8.49
C ALA A 122 8.93 -7.94 7.24
N MET A 123 8.22 -8.05 6.09
CA MET A 123 8.82 -8.38 4.80
C MET A 123 9.85 -7.33 4.36
N GLU A 124 9.57 -6.06 4.59
CA GLU A 124 10.47 -4.95 4.28
C GLU A 124 11.72 -5.00 5.16
N ARG A 125 11.56 -5.13 6.46
CA ARG A 125 12.66 -5.15 7.43
C ARG A 125 13.69 -6.24 7.15
N TRP A 126 13.25 -7.41 6.68
CA TRP A 126 14.10 -8.57 6.43
C TRP A 126 14.44 -8.77 4.94
N ASN A 127 14.18 -7.77 4.09
CA ASN A 127 14.46 -7.78 2.65
C ASN A 127 13.83 -8.96 1.88
N LEU A 128 12.82 -9.63 2.44
CA LEU A 128 12.12 -10.72 1.77
C LEU A 128 11.48 -10.26 0.45
N HIS A 129 10.89 -9.07 0.46
CA HIS A 129 10.29 -8.44 -0.73
C HIS A 129 11.30 -8.28 -1.87
N THR A 130 12.53 -7.84 -1.57
CA THR A 130 13.60 -7.67 -2.58
C THR A 130 14.01 -9.02 -3.17
N ARG A 131 14.14 -10.04 -2.33
CA ARG A 131 14.46 -11.40 -2.80
C ARG A 131 13.36 -11.96 -3.69
N VAL A 132 12.10 -11.84 -3.29
CA VAL A 132 10.95 -12.29 -4.08
C VAL A 132 10.93 -11.59 -5.43
N ALA A 133 11.10 -10.25 -5.45
CA ALA A 133 11.12 -9.46 -6.67
C ALA A 133 12.24 -9.88 -7.63
N LEU A 134 13.49 -9.93 -7.15
CA LEU A 134 14.64 -10.33 -7.97
C LEU A 134 14.51 -11.78 -8.47
N THR A 135 13.93 -12.67 -7.67
CA THR A 135 13.66 -14.04 -8.06
C THR A 135 12.66 -14.11 -9.22
N ILE A 136 11.55 -13.37 -9.13
CA ILE A 136 10.55 -13.28 -10.21
C ILE A 136 11.20 -12.75 -11.50
N ILE A 137 11.96 -11.64 -11.41
CA ILE A 137 12.62 -11.03 -12.58
C ILE A 137 13.59 -12.01 -13.22
N ARG A 138 14.39 -12.72 -12.42
CA ARG A 138 15.32 -13.75 -12.90
C ARG A 138 14.62 -14.86 -13.69
N TYR A 139 13.49 -15.37 -13.21
CA TYR A 139 12.75 -16.43 -13.89
C TYR A 139 12.13 -16.01 -15.22
N ILE A 140 11.72 -14.75 -15.36
CA ILE A 140 11.10 -14.24 -16.58
C ILE A 140 12.11 -14.08 -17.71
N GLY A 141 13.35 -13.70 -17.40
CA GLY A 141 14.50 -13.70 -18.33
C GLY A 141 15.06 -12.32 -18.64
N ALA A 142 16.12 -12.29 -19.48
CA ALA A 142 17.08 -11.20 -19.60
C ALA A 142 16.89 -10.24 -20.79
N SER A 143 15.95 -10.50 -21.72
CA SER A 143 15.68 -9.52 -22.77
C SER A 143 15.00 -8.28 -22.18
N THR A 144 15.25 -7.11 -22.78
CA THR A 144 14.66 -5.84 -22.30
C THR A 144 13.14 -5.91 -22.09
N SER A 145 12.45 -6.55 -23.02
CA SER A 145 11.01 -6.78 -22.95
C SER A 145 10.61 -7.67 -21.76
N LYS A 146 11.40 -8.71 -21.49
CA LYS A 146 11.18 -9.64 -20.37
C LYS A 146 11.58 -8.99 -19.03
N ILE A 147 12.65 -8.22 -18.99
CA ILE A 147 13.04 -7.45 -17.79
C ILE A 147 11.89 -6.48 -17.42
N LEU A 148 11.37 -5.74 -18.40
CA LEU A 148 10.22 -4.85 -18.20
C LEU A 148 9.03 -5.60 -17.60
N LEU A 149 8.64 -6.72 -18.22
CA LEU A 149 7.55 -7.57 -17.74
C LEU A 149 7.85 -8.15 -16.36
N GLY A 150 9.09 -8.56 -16.10
CA GLY A 150 9.54 -9.09 -14.81
C GLY A 150 9.38 -8.08 -13.68
N PHE A 151 9.78 -6.82 -13.92
CA PHE A 151 9.56 -5.73 -12.97
C PHE A 151 8.07 -5.47 -12.75
N MET A 152 7.26 -5.50 -13.81
CA MET A 152 5.82 -5.29 -13.69
C MET A 152 5.14 -6.40 -12.88
N ILE A 153 5.47 -7.66 -13.13
CA ILE A 153 4.91 -8.79 -12.39
C ILE A 153 5.40 -8.76 -10.93
N ALA A 154 6.68 -8.50 -10.70
CA ALA A 154 7.23 -8.43 -9.35
C ALA A 154 6.60 -7.29 -8.53
N THR A 155 6.52 -6.09 -9.11
CA THR A 155 5.90 -4.94 -8.46
C THR A 155 4.42 -5.18 -8.21
N GLY A 156 3.70 -5.69 -9.21
CA GLY A 156 2.28 -6.02 -9.10
C GLY A 156 2.02 -7.08 -8.03
N PHE A 157 2.82 -8.13 -7.96
CA PHE A 157 2.72 -9.15 -6.93
C PHE A 157 2.96 -8.59 -5.52
N LEU A 158 4.02 -7.81 -5.35
CA LEU A 158 4.29 -7.16 -4.05
C LEU A 158 3.14 -6.24 -3.63
N SER A 159 2.62 -5.47 -4.58
CA SER A 159 1.55 -4.51 -4.33
C SER A 159 0.20 -5.15 -3.98
N MET A 160 0.01 -6.45 -4.21
CA MET A 160 -1.16 -7.17 -3.71
C MET A 160 -1.20 -7.24 -2.18
N PHE A 161 -0.04 -7.15 -1.51
CA PHE A 161 0.09 -7.38 -0.06
C PHE A 161 0.72 -6.22 0.69
N VAL A 162 1.43 -5.36 -0.03
CA VAL A 162 2.10 -4.16 0.49
C VAL A 162 1.46 -2.94 -0.16
N SER A 163 1.51 -1.77 0.48
CA SER A 163 0.95 -0.56 -0.16
C SER A 163 1.62 -0.30 -1.52
N ASN A 164 0.83 0.20 -2.49
CA ASN A 164 1.29 0.50 -3.84
C ASN A 164 2.54 1.39 -3.83
N THR A 165 2.53 2.42 -2.98
CA THR A 165 3.66 3.34 -2.82
C THR A 165 4.91 2.62 -2.33
N ALA A 166 4.80 1.77 -1.31
CA ALA A 166 5.94 1.02 -0.78
C ALA A 166 6.51 0.06 -1.83
N ALA A 167 5.66 -0.70 -2.54
CA ALA A 167 6.10 -1.57 -3.62
C ALA A 167 6.88 -0.81 -4.71
N VAL A 168 6.36 0.33 -5.13
CA VAL A 168 6.99 1.20 -6.15
C VAL A 168 8.32 1.80 -5.63
N MET A 169 8.34 2.33 -4.40
CA MET A 169 9.55 2.91 -3.81
C MET A 169 10.69 1.90 -3.64
N ILE A 170 10.38 0.64 -3.44
CA ILE A 170 11.37 -0.44 -3.36
C ILE A 170 11.90 -0.81 -4.75
N MET A 171 11.02 -0.89 -5.74
CA MET A 171 11.35 -1.39 -7.07
C MET A 171 12.05 -0.36 -7.95
N ILE A 172 11.76 0.94 -7.82
CA ILE A 172 12.41 2.01 -8.61
C ILE A 172 13.93 2.03 -8.40
N PRO A 173 14.48 2.06 -7.17
CA PRO A 173 15.94 2.04 -6.98
C PRO A 173 16.62 0.80 -7.56
N ILE A 174 15.94 -0.35 -7.52
CA ILE A 174 16.47 -1.59 -8.12
C ILE A 174 16.54 -1.44 -9.64
N GLY A 175 15.48 -0.94 -10.26
CA GLY A 175 15.42 -0.71 -11.70
C GLY A 175 16.45 0.32 -12.16
N LEU A 176 16.55 1.46 -11.49
CA LEU A 176 17.53 2.52 -11.82
C LEU A 176 18.97 2.04 -11.65
N ALA A 177 19.28 1.22 -10.64
CA ALA A 177 20.62 0.66 -10.48
C ALA A 177 20.98 -0.28 -11.64
N ILE A 178 20.04 -1.08 -12.15
CA ILE A 178 20.26 -1.93 -13.32
C ILE A 178 20.49 -1.08 -14.58
N ILE A 179 19.73 0.00 -14.77
CA ILE A 179 19.91 0.92 -15.89
C ILE A 179 21.27 1.63 -15.83
N LYS A 180 21.65 2.12 -14.65
CA LYS A 180 22.93 2.79 -14.46
C LYS A 180 24.09 1.88 -14.87
N GLU A 181 24.12 0.66 -14.37
CA GLU A 181 25.16 -0.32 -14.67
C GLU A 181 25.16 -0.73 -16.15
N ALA A 182 23.96 -0.88 -16.76
CA ALA A 182 23.83 -1.11 -18.20
C ALA A 182 24.39 0.05 -19.05
N ASN A 183 24.26 1.29 -18.57
CA ASN A 183 24.87 2.46 -19.23
C ASN A 183 26.40 2.46 -19.11
N GLU A 184 26.95 1.95 -18.02
CA GLU A 184 28.40 1.82 -17.82
C GLU A 184 29.02 0.71 -18.68
N LEU A 185 28.26 -0.35 -18.96
CA LEU A 185 28.68 -1.53 -19.75
C LEU A 185 28.30 -1.43 -21.24
N LYS A 186 27.74 -0.31 -21.69
CA LYS A 186 27.31 -0.18 -23.09
C LYS A 186 28.50 -0.11 -24.03
N ASP A 187 28.42 -0.83 -25.15
CA ASP A 187 29.29 -0.67 -26.30
C ASP A 187 28.87 0.56 -27.12
N ASP A 188 29.80 1.11 -27.93
CA ASP A 188 29.56 2.30 -28.77
C ASP A 188 28.40 2.10 -29.78
N ASP A 189 28.07 0.88 -30.12
CA ASP A 189 26.97 0.52 -31.03
C ASP A 189 25.59 0.67 -30.39
N VAL A 190 25.49 0.77 -29.06
CA VAL A 190 24.20 0.89 -28.36
C VAL A 190 23.77 2.36 -28.30
N LYS A 191 22.70 2.71 -29.01
CA LYS A 191 22.15 4.06 -29.03
C LYS A 191 21.69 4.50 -27.63
N SER A 192 22.26 5.58 -27.12
CA SER A 192 21.88 6.19 -25.83
C SER A 192 20.39 6.51 -25.73
N ASP A 193 19.73 6.87 -26.86
CA ASP A 193 18.28 7.12 -26.92
C ASP A 193 17.46 5.87 -26.62
N SER A 194 17.91 4.68 -27.06
CA SER A 194 17.22 3.41 -26.78
C SER A 194 17.27 3.04 -25.30
N ILE A 195 18.39 3.29 -24.61
CA ILE A 195 18.49 3.05 -23.16
C ILE A 195 17.62 4.05 -22.39
N SER A 196 17.62 5.33 -22.79
CA SER A 196 16.78 6.37 -22.17
C SER A 196 15.28 6.06 -22.32
N LYS A 197 14.85 5.57 -23.48
CA LYS A 197 13.46 5.12 -23.68
C LYS A 197 13.13 3.92 -22.81
N PHE A 198 14.03 2.95 -22.70
CA PHE A 198 13.85 1.80 -21.82
C PHE A 198 13.75 2.23 -20.36
N GLU A 199 14.62 3.11 -19.88
CA GLU A 199 14.59 3.67 -18.52
C GLU A 199 13.25 4.33 -18.21
N LYS A 200 12.76 5.23 -19.08
CA LYS A 200 11.45 5.87 -18.91
C LYS A 200 10.31 4.84 -18.87
N SER A 201 10.37 3.84 -19.76
CA SER A 201 9.37 2.79 -19.78
C SER A 201 9.40 1.94 -18.51
N LEU A 202 10.58 1.65 -17.96
CA LEU A 202 10.74 0.85 -16.74
C LEU A 202 10.21 1.57 -15.52
N VAL A 203 10.53 2.86 -15.35
CA VAL A 203 10.03 3.65 -14.22
C VAL A 203 8.50 3.77 -14.26
N LEU A 204 7.92 4.05 -15.41
CA LEU A 204 6.47 4.11 -15.58
C LEU A 204 5.82 2.73 -15.40
N ALA A 205 6.43 1.66 -15.90
CA ALA A 205 5.96 0.30 -15.74
C ALA A 205 5.87 -0.11 -14.28
N ILE A 206 6.89 0.22 -13.48
CA ILE A 206 6.91 0.00 -12.03
C ILE A 206 5.75 0.77 -11.37
N GLY A 207 5.57 2.05 -11.69
CA GLY A 207 4.51 2.88 -11.13
C GLY A 207 3.10 2.35 -11.45
N TYR A 208 2.83 2.05 -12.72
CA TYR A 208 1.54 1.46 -13.13
C TYR A 208 1.30 0.10 -12.50
N SER A 209 2.31 -0.74 -12.44
CA SER A 209 2.17 -2.09 -11.87
C SER A 209 1.92 -2.07 -10.38
N GLY A 210 2.47 -1.09 -9.65
CA GLY A 210 2.14 -0.88 -8.25
C GLY A 210 0.64 -0.60 -8.06
N THR A 211 0.06 0.29 -8.85
CA THR A 211 -1.36 0.61 -8.78
C THR A 211 -2.24 -0.56 -9.25
N ILE A 212 -1.90 -1.17 -10.39
CA ILE A 212 -2.65 -2.30 -10.95
C ILE A 212 -2.61 -3.50 -9.99
N GLY A 213 -1.43 -3.82 -9.45
CA GLY A 213 -1.24 -4.97 -8.55
C GLY A 213 -2.09 -4.88 -7.31
N GLY A 214 -2.25 -3.68 -6.74
CA GLY A 214 -3.11 -3.45 -5.57
C GLY A 214 -4.56 -3.88 -5.76
N LEU A 215 -5.05 -4.03 -6.99
CA LEU A 215 -6.39 -4.54 -7.27
C LEU A 215 -6.52 -6.06 -7.08
N GLY A 216 -5.42 -6.79 -6.98
CA GLY A 216 -5.42 -8.27 -6.95
C GLY A 216 -5.96 -8.87 -5.66
N THR A 217 -5.85 -8.16 -4.53
CA THR A 217 -6.39 -8.60 -3.24
C THR A 217 -7.12 -7.48 -2.52
N LEU A 218 -7.96 -7.83 -1.55
CA LEU A 218 -8.71 -6.83 -0.75
C LEU A 218 -7.79 -5.92 0.08
N ILE A 219 -6.61 -6.40 0.48
CA ILE A 219 -5.66 -5.63 1.30
C ILE A 219 -4.64 -4.83 0.48
N GLY A 220 -4.60 -5.03 -0.84
CA GLY A 220 -3.62 -4.35 -1.70
C GLY A 220 -3.85 -2.84 -1.80
N THR A 221 -5.10 -2.38 -1.67
CA THR A 221 -5.40 -0.95 -1.69
C THR A 221 -6.60 -0.60 -0.81
N PRO A 222 -6.54 0.47 0.00
CA PRO A 222 -7.62 0.87 0.91
C PRO A 222 -9.01 1.00 0.27
N PRO A 223 -9.19 1.56 -0.94
CA PRO A 223 -10.50 1.68 -1.56
C PRO A 223 -11.26 0.36 -1.70
N LEU A 224 -10.57 -0.77 -1.89
CA LEU A 224 -11.22 -2.08 -2.05
C LEU A 224 -11.86 -2.58 -0.77
N ILE A 225 -11.27 -2.26 0.37
CA ILE A 225 -11.85 -2.64 1.65
C ILE A 225 -13.03 -1.75 2.01
N ILE A 226 -12.95 -0.46 1.67
CA ILE A 226 -14.10 0.45 1.78
C ILE A 226 -15.24 -0.08 0.90
N LEU A 227 -14.95 -0.46 -0.34
CA LEU A 227 -15.91 -1.10 -1.24
C LEU A 227 -16.53 -2.36 -0.61
N LYS A 228 -15.71 -3.25 -0.03
CA LYS A 228 -16.20 -4.45 0.68
C LYS A 228 -17.18 -4.08 1.80
N GLY A 229 -16.81 -3.14 2.67
CA GLY A 229 -17.65 -2.71 3.78
C GLY A 229 -18.97 -2.08 3.32
N GLN A 230 -18.92 -1.19 2.34
CA GLN A 230 -20.12 -0.56 1.78
C GLN A 230 -21.01 -1.58 1.05
N PHE A 231 -20.43 -2.52 0.33
CA PHE A 231 -21.18 -3.57 -0.35
C PHE A 231 -21.91 -4.47 0.65
N GLU A 232 -21.25 -4.86 1.72
CA GLU A 232 -21.83 -5.67 2.79
C GLU A 232 -22.96 -4.92 3.52
N GLN A 233 -22.76 -3.64 3.81
CA GLN A 233 -23.76 -2.79 4.48
C GLN A 233 -25.01 -2.57 3.62
N HIS A 234 -24.87 -2.38 2.31
CA HIS A 234 -26.00 -2.06 1.42
C HIS A 234 -26.68 -3.27 0.84
N PHE A 235 -25.96 -4.36 0.58
CA PHE A 235 -26.48 -5.55 -0.09
C PHE A 235 -26.61 -6.78 0.83
N GLY A 236 -26.12 -6.70 2.08
CA GLY A 236 -26.14 -7.82 3.01
C GLY A 236 -25.30 -9.03 2.57
N GLN A 237 -24.39 -8.85 1.62
CA GLN A 237 -23.55 -9.91 1.07
C GLN A 237 -22.08 -9.62 1.34
N GLU A 238 -21.37 -10.56 1.93
CA GLU A 238 -19.94 -10.44 2.18
C GLU A 238 -19.11 -10.76 0.92
N ILE A 239 -18.20 -9.85 0.56
CA ILE A 239 -17.15 -10.12 -0.41
C ILE A 239 -15.97 -10.73 0.34
N SER A 240 -15.80 -12.06 0.25
CA SER A 240 -14.64 -12.71 0.86
C SER A 240 -13.36 -12.45 0.09
N PHE A 241 -12.24 -12.66 0.78
CA PHE A 241 -10.90 -12.49 0.19
C PHE A 241 -10.73 -13.37 -1.06
N ALA A 242 -11.14 -14.63 -1.00
CA ALA A 242 -11.06 -15.57 -2.11
C ALA A 242 -11.97 -15.16 -3.29
N LYS A 243 -13.21 -14.76 -3.03
CA LYS A 243 -14.13 -14.29 -4.09
C LYS A 243 -13.57 -13.07 -4.81
N TRP A 244 -12.99 -12.12 -4.07
CA TRP A 244 -12.34 -10.99 -4.70
C TRP A 244 -11.19 -11.41 -5.61
N MET A 245 -10.31 -12.33 -5.16
CA MET A 245 -9.15 -12.78 -5.95
C MET A 245 -9.55 -13.44 -7.26
N ILE A 246 -10.71 -14.11 -7.34
CA ILE A 246 -11.22 -14.72 -8.58
C ILE A 246 -11.43 -13.66 -9.69
N VAL A 247 -11.80 -12.46 -9.34
CA VAL A 247 -11.99 -11.34 -10.28
C VAL A 247 -10.74 -10.48 -10.33
N GLY A 248 -10.15 -10.18 -9.17
CA GLY A 248 -9.00 -9.27 -9.05
C GLY A 248 -7.75 -9.77 -9.76
N ILE A 249 -7.38 -11.04 -9.57
CA ILE A 249 -6.16 -11.58 -10.19
C ILE A 249 -6.23 -11.60 -11.72
N PRO A 250 -7.29 -12.12 -12.38
CA PRO A 250 -7.42 -12.03 -13.82
C PRO A 250 -7.39 -10.59 -14.34
N THR A 251 -8.04 -9.67 -13.62
CA THR A 251 -8.02 -8.23 -13.97
C THR A 251 -6.60 -7.67 -13.92
N VAL A 252 -5.84 -7.97 -12.88
CA VAL A 252 -4.42 -7.56 -12.75
C VAL A 252 -3.58 -8.13 -13.89
N ILE A 253 -3.74 -9.41 -14.21
CA ILE A 253 -2.99 -10.06 -15.31
C ILE A 253 -3.28 -9.36 -16.64
N ILE A 254 -4.55 -9.12 -16.94
CA ILE A 254 -4.96 -8.45 -18.19
C ILE A 254 -4.40 -7.02 -18.23
N LEU A 255 -4.55 -6.25 -17.16
CA LEU A 255 -4.09 -4.86 -17.12
C LEU A 255 -2.56 -4.76 -17.16
N ILE A 256 -1.82 -5.63 -16.50
CA ILE A 256 -0.35 -5.69 -16.60
C ILE A 256 0.07 -6.04 -18.03
N ALA A 257 -0.57 -7.02 -18.68
CA ALA A 257 -0.26 -7.39 -20.04
C ALA A 257 -0.53 -6.24 -21.04
N LEU A 258 -1.66 -5.54 -20.89
CA LEU A 258 -2.00 -4.37 -21.71
C LEU A 258 -1.03 -3.21 -21.46
N ALA A 259 -0.72 -2.88 -20.22
CA ALA A 259 0.21 -1.82 -19.87
C ALA A 259 1.63 -2.15 -20.38
N TRP A 260 2.09 -3.39 -20.22
CA TRP A 260 3.35 -3.86 -20.79
C TRP A 260 3.41 -3.72 -22.30
N ALA A 261 2.36 -4.20 -23.01
CA ALA A 261 2.28 -4.10 -24.45
C ALA A 261 2.27 -2.64 -24.93
N TYR A 262 1.50 -1.78 -24.26
CA TYR A 262 1.44 -0.35 -24.56
C TYR A 262 2.81 0.32 -24.37
N LEU A 263 3.43 0.14 -23.20
CA LEU A 263 4.72 0.78 -22.89
C LEU A 263 5.83 0.26 -23.82
N ARG A 264 5.85 -1.03 -24.13
CA ARG A 264 6.92 -1.65 -24.93
C ARG A 264 6.78 -1.35 -26.42
N PHE A 265 5.58 -1.41 -26.98
CA PHE A 265 5.37 -1.42 -28.44
C PHE A 265 4.84 -0.09 -28.97
N ILE A 266 4.19 0.72 -28.14
CA ILE A 266 3.55 1.97 -28.55
C ILE A 266 4.28 3.19 -27.97
N ALA A 267 4.32 3.35 -26.64
CA ALA A 267 4.80 4.58 -26.01
C ALA A 267 6.32 4.74 -26.08
N PHE A 268 7.07 3.69 -25.78
CA PHE A 268 8.55 3.71 -25.71
C PHE A 268 9.18 2.65 -26.60
N ARG A 269 8.81 2.66 -27.86
CA ARG A 269 9.39 1.76 -28.86
C ARG A 269 10.89 1.99 -29.00
N HIS A 270 11.69 0.93 -28.83
CA HIS A 270 13.15 0.91 -28.95
C HIS A 270 13.64 -0.40 -29.55
N ASP A 271 14.80 -0.39 -30.18
CA ASP A 271 15.40 -1.57 -30.86
C ASP A 271 16.30 -2.40 -29.91
N LEU A 272 16.44 -1.98 -28.64
CA LEU A 272 17.27 -2.67 -27.66
C LEU A 272 16.66 -4.03 -27.34
N LYS A 273 17.31 -5.13 -27.80
CA LYS A 273 16.88 -6.50 -27.56
C LYS A 273 17.32 -7.02 -26.20
N TYR A 274 18.56 -6.70 -25.82
CA TYR A 274 19.16 -7.11 -24.55
C TYR A 274 19.74 -5.90 -23.84
N LEU A 275 19.64 -5.91 -22.54
CA LEU A 275 20.28 -4.89 -21.69
C LEU A 275 21.71 -5.34 -21.42
N PRO A 276 22.75 -4.53 -21.71
CA PRO A 276 24.12 -4.87 -21.37
C PRO A 276 24.24 -5.30 -19.91
N GLY A 277 24.79 -6.47 -19.64
CA GLY A 277 24.92 -7.00 -18.29
C GLY A 277 23.61 -7.35 -17.56
N GLY A 278 22.44 -7.20 -18.16
CA GLY A 278 21.15 -7.24 -17.48
C GLY A 278 20.89 -8.51 -16.67
N GLN A 279 21.29 -9.70 -17.15
CA GLN A 279 21.10 -10.94 -16.40
C GLN A 279 22.12 -11.09 -15.26
N THR A 280 23.37 -10.83 -15.54
CA THR A 280 24.44 -10.91 -14.54
C THR A 280 24.20 -9.93 -13.39
N LEU A 281 23.66 -8.75 -13.68
CA LEU A 281 23.31 -7.74 -12.70
C LEU A 281 22.20 -8.21 -11.74
N ILE A 282 21.17 -8.87 -12.27
CA ILE A 282 20.07 -9.42 -11.46
C ILE A 282 20.61 -10.56 -10.59
N GLU A 283 21.45 -11.43 -11.15
CA GLU A 283 22.09 -12.54 -10.41
C GLU A 283 23.03 -12.03 -9.33
N ASP A 284 23.87 -11.03 -9.63
CA ASP A 284 24.76 -10.41 -8.65
C ASP A 284 24.00 -9.74 -7.50
N LYS A 285 22.92 -9.02 -7.80
CA LYS A 285 22.07 -8.46 -6.76
C LYS A 285 21.43 -9.55 -5.90
N LEU A 286 20.96 -10.63 -6.50
CA LEU A 286 20.40 -11.76 -5.76
C LEU A 286 21.49 -12.46 -4.91
N ASN A 287 22.68 -12.64 -5.45
CA ASN A 287 23.83 -13.22 -4.75
C ASN A 287 24.30 -12.35 -3.58
N ARG A 288 24.28 -11.01 -3.72
CA ARG A 288 24.60 -10.08 -2.63
C ARG A 288 23.63 -10.15 -1.45
N LEU A 289 22.39 -10.59 -1.65
CA LEU A 289 21.46 -10.87 -0.55
C LEU A 289 21.91 -12.09 0.29
N GLY A 290 22.77 -12.94 -0.26
CA GLY A 290 23.26 -14.14 0.41
C GLY A 290 22.18 -15.19 0.64
N LYS A 291 22.46 -16.14 1.55
CA LYS A 291 21.49 -17.14 1.96
C LYS A 291 20.38 -16.52 2.80
N MET A 292 19.17 -17.04 2.66
CA MET A 292 18.03 -16.59 3.50
C MET A 292 18.37 -16.70 4.98
N SER A 293 18.20 -15.60 5.72
CA SER A 293 18.35 -15.57 7.17
C SER A 293 17.22 -16.38 7.85
N TYR A 294 17.40 -16.68 9.13
CA TYR A 294 16.36 -17.35 9.93
C TYR A 294 15.09 -16.50 9.97
N GLU A 295 15.23 -15.22 10.23
CA GLU A 295 14.14 -14.25 10.34
C GLU A 295 13.39 -14.10 9.00
N GLU A 296 14.14 -14.05 7.89
CA GLU A 296 13.55 -14.01 6.54
C GLU A 296 12.68 -15.24 6.27
N LYS A 297 13.12 -16.43 6.66
CA LYS A 297 12.35 -17.69 6.54
C LYS A 297 11.11 -17.68 7.42
N VAL A 298 11.22 -17.18 8.67
CA VAL A 298 10.08 -17.07 9.58
C VAL A 298 9.04 -16.12 9.02
N VAL A 299 9.45 -14.94 8.54
CA VAL A 299 8.53 -13.97 7.91
C VAL A 299 7.86 -14.57 6.68
N GLN A 300 8.61 -15.30 5.85
CA GLN A 300 8.06 -16.00 4.69
C GLN A 300 7.00 -17.04 5.10
N ALA A 301 7.30 -17.85 6.12
CA ALA A 301 6.36 -18.87 6.60
C ALA A 301 5.08 -18.24 7.17
N ILE A 302 5.21 -17.17 7.96
CA ILE A 302 4.07 -16.45 8.51
C ILE A 302 3.24 -15.81 7.38
N PHE A 303 3.89 -15.20 6.39
CA PHE A 303 3.23 -14.60 5.24
C PHE A 303 2.42 -15.65 4.44
N ILE A 304 3.02 -16.79 4.15
CA ILE A 304 2.33 -17.90 3.45
C ILE A 304 1.15 -18.40 4.28
N LEU A 305 1.36 -18.62 5.58
CA LEU A 305 0.30 -19.09 6.47
C LEU A 305 -0.86 -18.09 6.53
N ALA A 306 -0.59 -16.81 6.72
CA ALA A 306 -1.62 -15.76 6.77
C ALA A 306 -2.39 -15.69 5.43
N SER A 307 -1.68 -15.72 4.30
CA SER A 307 -2.31 -15.73 2.97
C SER A 307 -3.21 -16.95 2.77
N LEU A 308 -2.76 -18.14 3.18
CA LEU A 308 -3.56 -19.36 3.11
C LEU A 308 -4.81 -19.27 3.99
N LEU A 309 -4.68 -18.77 5.22
CA LEU A 309 -5.82 -18.58 6.13
C LEU A 309 -6.83 -17.59 5.56
N TRP A 310 -6.40 -16.49 4.95
CA TRP A 310 -7.31 -15.52 4.32
C TRP A 310 -8.07 -16.14 3.13
N ILE A 311 -7.38 -16.94 2.30
CA ILE A 311 -7.99 -17.60 1.13
C ILE A 311 -8.96 -18.71 1.58
N THR A 312 -8.59 -19.49 2.59
CA THR A 312 -9.34 -20.67 3.03
C THR A 312 -10.38 -20.37 4.10
N ARG A 313 -10.49 -19.14 4.58
CA ARG A 313 -11.40 -18.74 5.66
C ARG A 313 -12.83 -19.26 5.46
N GLU A 314 -13.43 -19.04 4.29
CA GLU A 314 -14.80 -19.50 4.01
C GLU A 314 -14.94 -21.02 4.06
N PHE A 315 -13.95 -21.73 3.55
CA PHE A 315 -13.94 -23.20 3.58
C PHE A 315 -13.82 -23.73 5.00
N ILE A 316 -12.94 -23.14 5.81
CA ILE A 316 -12.75 -23.51 7.23
C ILE A 316 -14.02 -23.24 8.01
N LEU A 317 -14.63 -22.07 7.90
CA LEU A 317 -15.86 -21.70 8.61
C LEU A 317 -17.03 -22.64 8.24
N LYS A 318 -17.19 -22.98 6.96
CA LYS A 318 -18.25 -23.91 6.51
C LYS A 318 -18.08 -25.33 7.02
N ASN A 319 -16.86 -25.87 6.99
CA ASN A 319 -16.64 -27.28 7.27
C ASN A 319 -16.47 -27.63 8.75
N PHE A 320 -16.02 -26.68 9.55
CA PHE A 320 -15.79 -26.92 10.98
C PHE A 320 -16.92 -26.40 11.87
N SER A 321 -18.05 -25.95 11.30
CA SER A 321 -19.20 -25.38 12.04
C SER A 321 -18.77 -24.36 13.11
N ILE A 322 -17.64 -23.68 12.86
CA ILE A 322 -17.19 -22.58 13.71
C ILE A 322 -18.16 -21.44 13.46
N THR A 323 -19.04 -21.18 14.42
CA THR A 323 -19.98 -20.08 14.32
C THR A 323 -19.22 -18.77 14.12
N SER A 324 -19.77 -17.88 13.33
CA SER A 324 -19.16 -16.55 13.06
C SER A 324 -18.81 -15.78 14.34
N GLU A 325 -19.50 -16.09 15.44
CA GLU A 325 -19.20 -15.58 16.78
C GLU A 325 -17.80 -16.00 17.30
N ALA A 326 -17.39 -17.26 17.11
CA ALA A 326 -16.08 -17.73 17.57
C ALA A 326 -14.90 -17.06 16.82
N VAL A 327 -15.12 -16.63 15.57
CA VAL A 327 -14.10 -15.90 14.79
C VAL A 327 -14.15 -14.40 15.10
N SER A 328 -15.28 -13.86 15.49
CA SER A 328 -15.39 -12.46 15.97
C SER A 328 -14.64 -12.25 17.28
N TYR A 329 -14.49 -13.28 18.11
CA TYR A 329 -13.70 -13.19 19.36
C TYR A 329 -12.18 -13.12 19.14
N THR A 330 -11.66 -13.50 17.98
CA THR A 330 -10.26 -13.23 17.63
C THR A 330 -10.02 -11.77 17.23
N HIS A 331 -11.10 -11.04 16.99
CA HIS A 331 -11.12 -9.59 16.88
C HIS A 331 -11.80 -9.09 18.15
N LEU A 332 -11.09 -8.41 19.03
CA LEU A 332 -11.54 -7.80 20.28
C LEU A 332 -12.84 -6.94 20.09
N THR A 333 -13.98 -7.56 19.80
CA THR A 333 -15.27 -6.90 19.84
C THR A 333 -15.94 -7.25 21.15
N LEU A 334 -16.01 -6.27 22.04
CA LEU A 334 -16.93 -6.30 23.16
C LEU A 334 -18.35 -6.52 22.63
N PRO A 335 -19.16 -7.42 23.25
CA PRO A 335 -20.52 -7.62 22.82
C PRO A 335 -21.31 -6.33 23.02
N THR A 336 -21.67 -5.65 21.93
CA THR A 336 -22.71 -4.64 22.00
C THR A 336 -24.02 -5.40 22.23
N ASN A 337 -24.48 -5.42 23.48
CA ASN A 337 -25.80 -5.88 23.82
C ASN A 337 -26.86 -5.07 23.05
N ARG A 338 -27.24 -5.56 21.88
CA ARG A 338 -28.53 -5.24 21.29
C ARG A 338 -29.55 -6.19 21.93
N GLU A 339 -30.01 -5.86 23.10
CA GLU A 339 -31.35 -6.19 23.62
C GLU A 339 -31.44 -5.70 25.07
N VAL A 340 -31.71 -4.42 25.24
CA VAL A 340 -32.54 -4.00 26.40
C VAL A 340 -33.77 -3.36 25.78
N LYS A 341 -34.80 -4.18 25.59
CA LYS A 341 -36.16 -3.69 25.53
C LYS A 341 -36.56 -3.29 26.96
N ILE A 342 -36.74 -1.99 27.18
CA ILE A 342 -37.63 -1.47 28.20
C ILE A 342 -38.61 -0.54 27.48
#